data_6455c17296aa61230263d6b671fbf4f5
#
_entry.id   6455c17296aa61230263d6b671fbf4f5
#
_cell.length_a   1.000
_cell.length_b   1.000
_cell.length_c   1.000
_cell.angle_alpha   90.00
_cell.angle_beta   90.00
_cell.angle_gamma   90.00
#
_symmetry.space_group_name_H-M   'P 1'
#
loop_
_entity.id
_entity.type
_entity.pdbx_description
1 polymer ?
#
loop_
_entity_poly.entity_id
_entity_poly.type
_entity_poly.pdbx_seq_one_letter_code
_entity_poly.pdbx_strand_id
1 'polypeptide(L)'
;GGFDLVFANAVFHWVPGHIAALARLARALPSGGALAVQMPDNEDEPSHRLMRAVAAMPAFAPHAPGGARERIGGFAEYDAALCPPCDEIDLWRTTYVHRMGAPADIVKWVEGAGLRPYLDRLDPAGRAAYLAAYEQAIAEAYPPQPNGALLFAFPRLFVIASKGRG
;
A
#
# COMPACT_ATOMS: atom_id res chain seq x y z
N GLY A 1 24.38 17.98 -10.95
CA GLY A 1 23.19 18.71 -10.53
C GLY A 1 22.40 17.88 -9.53
N GLY A 2 22.23 18.40 -8.32
CA GLY A 2 21.38 17.79 -7.32
C GLY A 2 19.93 18.20 -7.51
N PHE A 3 19.02 17.44 -6.92
CA PHE A 3 17.61 17.80 -6.81
C PHE A 3 17.37 18.31 -5.39
N ASP A 4 16.64 19.40 -5.25
CA ASP A 4 16.27 19.95 -3.94
C ASP A 4 15.07 19.24 -3.32
N LEU A 5 14.30 18.50 -4.15
CA LEU A 5 13.16 17.72 -3.71
C LEU A 5 13.14 16.34 -4.37
N VAL A 6 12.99 15.30 -3.55
CA VAL A 6 12.60 13.97 -3.98
C VAL A 6 11.14 13.76 -3.57
N PHE A 7 10.25 13.69 -4.55
CA PHE A 7 8.82 13.45 -4.32
C PHE A 7 8.40 12.09 -4.88
N ALA A 8 7.68 11.29 -4.09
CA ALA A 8 7.12 10.03 -4.54
C ALA A 8 5.74 9.75 -3.90
N ASN A 9 4.77 9.44 -4.75
CA ASN A 9 3.42 9.07 -4.35
C ASN A 9 3.09 7.66 -4.82
N ALA A 10 2.83 6.74 -3.90
CA ALA A 10 2.45 5.35 -4.16
C ALA A 10 3.45 4.59 -5.06
N VAL A 11 4.76 4.74 -4.79
CA VAL A 11 5.84 4.10 -5.54
C VAL A 11 6.66 3.16 -4.66
N PHE A 12 7.19 3.65 -3.54
CA PHE A 12 8.20 2.92 -2.77
C PHE A 12 7.71 1.64 -2.11
N HIS A 13 6.42 1.48 -1.87
CA HIS A 13 5.84 0.22 -1.40
C HIS A 13 5.98 -0.95 -2.40
N TRP A 14 6.39 -0.67 -3.64
CA TRP A 14 6.73 -1.68 -4.66
C TRP A 14 8.23 -1.98 -4.74
N VAL A 15 9.06 -1.19 -4.05
CA VAL A 15 10.53 -1.28 -4.13
C VAL A 15 11.05 -2.13 -2.97
N PRO A 16 11.66 -3.30 -3.22
CA PRO A 16 12.29 -4.07 -2.18
C PRO A 16 13.38 -3.27 -1.47
N GLY A 17 13.44 -3.35 -0.14
CA GLY A 17 14.39 -2.58 0.66
C GLY A 17 14.16 -1.06 0.58
N HIS A 18 12.91 -0.62 0.43
CA HIS A 18 12.54 0.78 0.21
C HIS A 18 13.06 1.72 1.30
N ILE A 19 13.12 1.29 2.58
CA ILE A 19 13.65 2.13 3.66
C ILE A 19 15.12 2.45 3.40
N ALA A 20 15.92 1.46 3.02
CA ALA A 20 17.33 1.68 2.67
C ALA A 20 17.49 2.55 1.40
N ALA A 21 16.58 2.41 0.43
CA ALA A 21 16.55 3.25 -0.76
C ALA A 21 16.23 4.71 -0.40
N LEU A 22 15.26 4.97 0.47
CA LEU A 22 14.92 6.31 0.96
C LEU A 22 16.09 6.93 1.71
N ALA A 23 16.78 6.18 2.59
CA ALA A 23 17.96 6.66 3.28
C ALA A 23 19.11 7.03 2.32
N ARG A 24 19.31 6.30 1.22
CA ARG A 24 20.28 6.67 0.18
C ARG A 24 19.91 7.98 -0.52
N LEU A 25 18.63 8.14 -0.86
CA LEU A 25 18.13 9.37 -1.49
C LEU A 25 18.27 10.56 -0.54
N ALA A 26 17.92 10.40 0.73
CA ALA A 26 18.08 11.42 1.74
C ALA A 26 19.55 11.87 1.90
N ARG A 27 20.49 10.92 1.89
CA ARG A 27 21.92 11.26 1.91
C ARG A 27 22.39 12.10 0.73
N ALA A 28 21.82 11.84 -0.46
CA ALA A 28 22.16 12.54 -1.70
C ALA A 28 21.54 13.94 -1.84
N LEU A 29 20.61 14.31 -0.96
CA LEU A 29 20.02 15.66 -0.94
C LEU A 29 21.06 16.70 -0.56
N PRO A 30 21.04 17.90 -1.17
CA PRO A 30 21.82 19.03 -0.72
C PRO A 30 21.32 19.57 0.63
N SER A 31 22.08 20.51 1.22
CA SER A 31 21.61 21.33 2.35
C SER A 31 20.32 22.06 1.96
N GLY A 32 19.31 22.03 2.83
CA GLY A 32 17.96 22.54 2.55
C GLY A 32 17.09 21.66 1.66
N GLY A 33 17.61 20.53 1.19
CA GLY A 33 16.85 19.59 0.37
C GLY A 33 15.87 18.75 1.18
N ALA A 34 14.80 18.26 0.54
CA ALA A 34 13.73 17.50 1.19
C ALA A 34 13.37 16.22 0.44
N LEU A 35 12.92 15.21 1.19
CA LEU A 35 12.27 13.99 0.75
C LEU A 35 10.81 14.04 1.18
N ALA A 36 9.86 13.82 0.25
CA ALA A 36 8.44 13.76 0.53
C ALA A 36 7.85 12.50 -0.11
N VAL A 37 7.46 11.54 0.70
CA VAL A 37 6.98 10.23 0.24
C VAL A 37 5.65 9.89 0.88
N GLN A 38 4.74 9.37 0.07
CA GLN A 38 3.48 8.77 0.52
C GLN A 38 3.38 7.36 -0.01
N MET A 39 2.90 6.44 0.82
CA MET A 39 2.69 5.03 0.47
C MET A 39 1.36 4.51 1.04
N PRO A 40 0.61 3.68 0.29
CA PRO A 40 -0.47 2.90 0.88
C PRO A 40 0.06 1.96 1.96
N ASP A 41 -0.58 1.96 3.12
CA ASP A 41 -0.24 1.12 4.29
C ASP A 41 -1.45 0.24 4.66
N ASN A 42 -1.92 -0.51 3.69
CA ASN A 42 -3.22 -1.20 3.70
C ASN A 42 -3.12 -2.73 3.69
N GLU A 43 -1.93 -3.29 3.88
CA GLU A 43 -1.73 -4.75 3.88
C GLU A 43 -2.54 -5.49 4.94
N ASP A 44 -2.81 -4.85 6.07
CA ASP A 44 -3.58 -5.41 7.17
C ASP A 44 -5.08 -5.06 7.10
N GLU A 45 -5.50 -4.26 6.11
CA GLU A 45 -6.91 -3.99 5.87
C GLU A 45 -7.65 -5.24 5.38
N PRO A 46 -8.95 -5.38 5.70
CA PRO A 46 -9.74 -6.53 5.27
C PRO A 46 -9.61 -6.82 3.77
N SER A 47 -9.66 -5.80 2.92
CA SER A 47 -9.50 -5.96 1.48
C SER A 47 -8.23 -6.71 1.10
N HIS A 48 -7.06 -6.34 1.65
CA HIS A 48 -5.79 -6.98 1.29
C HIS A 48 -5.60 -8.34 1.98
N ARG A 49 -6.10 -8.50 3.21
CA ARG A 49 -6.11 -9.82 3.88
C ARG A 49 -6.94 -10.83 3.10
N LEU A 50 -8.10 -10.41 2.59
CA LEU A 50 -9.00 -11.28 1.84
C LEU A 50 -8.44 -11.68 0.47
N MET A 51 -7.64 -10.83 -0.21
CA MET A 51 -6.91 -11.26 -1.41
C MET A 51 -6.05 -12.48 -1.12
N ARG A 52 -5.29 -12.46 -0.03
CA ARG A 52 -4.43 -13.56 0.38
C ARG A 52 -5.24 -14.80 0.82
N ALA A 53 -6.32 -14.57 1.56
CA ALA A 53 -7.18 -15.66 2.03
C ALA A 53 -7.86 -16.40 0.86
N VAL A 54 -8.38 -15.69 -0.12
CA VAL A 54 -8.97 -16.30 -1.32
C VAL A 54 -7.90 -17.00 -2.14
N ALA A 55 -6.72 -16.41 -2.32
CA ALA A 55 -5.62 -17.05 -3.03
C ALA A 55 -5.13 -18.34 -2.35
N ALA A 56 -5.33 -18.48 -1.05
CA ALA A 56 -4.99 -19.70 -0.30
C ALA A 56 -6.03 -20.82 -0.42
N MET A 57 -7.20 -20.57 -1.00
CA MET A 57 -8.21 -21.61 -1.23
C MET A 57 -7.66 -22.69 -2.20
N PRO A 58 -8.05 -23.97 -2.03
CA PRO A 58 -7.52 -25.07 -2.86
C PRO A 58 -7.60 -24.84 -4.38
N ALA A 59 -8.66 -24.16 -4.83
CA ALA A 59 -8.85 -23.86 -6.24
C ALA A 59 -7.83 -22.85 -6.81
N PHE A 60 -7.26 -21.98 -5.97
CA PHE A 60 -6.37 -20.88 -6.40
C PHE A 60 -4.94 -21.01 -5.87
N ALA A 61 -4.73 -21.81 -4.83
CA ALA A 61 -3.44 -21.97 -4.19
C ALA A 61 -2.29 -22.35 -5.14
N PRO A 62 -2.48 -23.23 -6.17
CA PRO A 62 -1.43 -23.54 -7.14
C PRO A 62 -0.97 -22.34 -7.98
N HIS A 63 -1.80 -21.29 -8.07
CA HIS A 63 -1.57 -20.08 -8.87
C HIS A 63 -1.27 -18.85 -7.98
N ALA A 64 -1.25 -19.01 -6.66
CA ALA A 64 -0.99 -17.91 -5.75
C ALA A 64 0.38 -17.27 -6.04
N PRO A 65 0.50 -15.94 -5.93
CA PRO A 65 1.79 -15.27 -6.12
C PRO A 65 2.81 -15.78 -5.10
N GLY A 66 4.00 -16.11 -5.57
CA GLY A 66 5.12 -16.47 -4.69
C GLY A 66 5.66 -15.23 -3.97
N GLY A 67 5.68 -15.28 -2.64
CA GLY A 67 6.19 -14.20 -1.80
C GLY A 67 5.16 -13.13 -1.51
N ALA A 68 5.14 -12.66 -0.27
CA ALA A 68 4.40 -11.46 0.12
C ALA A 68 5.17 -10.22 -0.33
N ARG A 69 4.46 -9.15 -0.69
CA ARG A 69 5.06 -7.83 -0.82
C ARG A 69 5.71 -7.46 0.52
N GLU A 70 6.88 -6.82 0.47
CA GLU A 70 7.51 -6.28 1.66
C GLU A 70 6.56 -5.33 2.38
N ARG A 71 6.42 -5.51 3.69
CA ARG A 71 5.53 -4.65 4.49
C ARG A 71 6.08 -3.25 4.60
N ILE A 72 5.17 -2.29 4.69
CA ILE A 72 5.52 -0.93 5.10
C ILE A 72 6.00 -0.99 6.55
N GLY A 73 7.19 -0.43 6.81
CA GLY A 73 7.81 -0.40 8.13
C GLY A 73 7.03 0.42 9.16
N GLY A 74 7.40 0.26 10.42
CA GLY A 74 6.94 1.13 11.51
C GLY A 74 7.65 2.48 11.50
N PHE A 75 7.12 3.47 12.21
CA PHE A 75 7.73 4.81 12.33
C PHE A 75 9.20 4.75 12.78
N ALA A 76 9.52 3.89 13.76
CA ALA A 76 10.86 3.76 14.28
C ALA A 76 11.88 3.31 13.22
N GLU A 77 11.48 2.51 12.23
CA GLU A 77 12.35 2.05 11.16
C GLU A 77 12.69 3.19 10.19
N TYR A 78 11.70 4.04 9.86
CA TYR A 78 11.92 5.22 9.02
C TYR A 78 12.75 6.27 9.76
N ASP A 79 12.44 6.55 11.02
CA ASP A 79 13.17 7.48 11.85
C ASP A 79 14.65 7.07 11.95
N ALA A 80 14.94 5.83 12.32
CA ALA A 80 16.31 5.31 12.42
C ALA A 80 17.09 5.39 11.10
N ALA A 81 16.41 5.23 9.96
CA ALA A 81 17.06 5.27 8.66
C ALA A 81 17.29 6.70 8.14
N LEU A 82 16.44 7.64 8.51
CA LEU A 82 16.43 9.01 7.99
C LEU A 82 17.06 10.04 8.95
N CYS A 83 17.05 9.80 10.26
CA CYS A 83 17.64 10.70 11.25
C CYS A 83 19.12 11.02 11.01
N PRO A 84 20.01 10.04 10.66
CA PRO A 84 21.40 10.40 10.42
C PRO A 84 21.63 11.33 9.22
N PRO A 85 20.92 11.21 8.08
CA PRO A 85 21.09 12.11 6.94
C PRO A 85 20.20 13.35 6.96
N CYS A 86 19.17 13.42 7.80
CA CYS A 86 18.20 14.51 7.86
C CYS A 86 18.12 15.10 9.28
N ASP A 87 17.84 16.39 9.36
CA ASP A 87 17.73 17.12 10.62
C ASP A 87 16.30 17.18 11.13
N GLU A 88 15.33 17.13 10.22
CA GLU A 88 13.90 17.14 10.53
C GLU A 88 13.22 15.95 9.86
N ILE A 89 12.40 15.23 10.62
CA ILE A 89 11.62 14.10 10.14
C ILE A 89 10.19 14.22 10.66
N ASP A 90 9.24 14.15 9.74
CA ASP A 90 7.81 14.14 10.06
C ASP A 90 7.16 12.88 9.49
N LEU A 91 6.57 12.08 10.37
CA LEU A 91 6.01 10.76 10.08
C LEU A 91 4.58 10.67 10.60
N TRP A 92 3.64 10.41 9.71
CA TRP A 92 2.26 10.20 10.15
C TRP A 92 1.51 9.21 9.27
N ARG A 93 0.39 8.71 9.78
CA ARG A 93 -0.58 7.91 9.05
C ARG A 93 -1.91 8.65 8.96
N THR A 94 -2.52 8.59 7.79
CA THR A 94 -3.88 9.06 7.56
C THR A 94 -4.71 7.93 7.00
N THR A 95 -5.85 7.65 7.61
CA THR A 95 -6.84 6.73 7.06
C THR A 95 -7.91 7.50 6.30
N TYR A 96 -7.93 7.34 4.99
CA TYR A 96 -9.04 7.82 4.15
C TYR A 96 -10.17 6.80 4.21
N VAL A 97 -11.39 7.27 4.42
CA VAL A 97 -12.57 6.40 4.42
C VAL A 97 -13.41 6.75 3.18
N HIS A 98 -13.38 5.83 2.21
CA HIS A 98 -14.16 5.97 0.99
C HIS A 98 -15.55 5.36 1.20
N ARG A 99 -16.59 6.05 0.72
CA ARG A 99 -17.96 5.54 0.72
C ARG A 99 -18.21 4.82 -0.60
N MET A 100 -18.43 3.52 -0.51
CA MET A 100 -18.70 2.64 -1.64
C MET A 100 -20.18 2.27 -1.67
N GLY A 101 -20.75 2.10 -2.85
CA GLY A 101 -22.16 1.74 -3.03
C GLY A 101 -22.42 0.24 -2.93
N ALA A 102 -21.41 -0.57 -3.31
CA ALA A 102 -21.53 -2.04 -3.35
C ALA A 102 -20.16 -2.70 -3.12
N PRO A 103 -20.12 -4.00 -2.76
CA PRO A 103 -18.87 -4.79 -2.69
C PRO A 103 -18.07 -4.75 -4.00
N ALA A 104 -18.75 -4.81 -5.14
CA ALA A 104 -18.14 -4.71 -6.47
C ALA A 104 -17.32 -3.41 -6.66
N ASP A 105 -17.70 -2.30 -6.04
CA ASP A 105 -16.95 -1.05 -6.13
C ASP A 105 -15.59 -1.16 -5.44
N ILE A 106 -15.52 -1.87 -4.30
CA ILE A 106 -14.27 -2.17 -3.61
C ILE A 106 -13.39 -3.08 -4.47
N VAL A 107 -13.99 -4.15 -5.04
CA VAL A 107 -13.27 -5.05 -5.97
C VAL A 107 -12.66 -4.26 -7.11
N LYS A 108 -13.45 -3.43 -7.79
CA LYS A 108 -13.00 -2.57 -8.89
C LYS A 108 -11.90 -1.59 -8.48
N TRP A 109 -12.01 -1.02 -7.27
CA TRP A 109 -10.99 -0.10 -6.73
C TRP A 109 -9.62 -0.77 -6.63
N VAL A 110 -9.57 -2.00 -6.12
CA VAL A 110 -8.30 -2.71 -5.88
C VAL A 110 -7.83 -3.53 -7.08
N GLU A 111 -8.67 -3.74 -8.09
CA GLU A 111 -8.37 -4.58 -9.27
C GLU A 111 -7.16 -4.08 -10.04
N GLY A 112 -7.05 -2.77 -10.23
CA GLY A 112 -6.00 -2.15 -11.04
C GLY A 112 -4.57 -2.31 -10.51
N ALA A 113 -4.41 -2.56 -9.22
CA ALA A 113 -3.10 -2.69 -8.58
C ALA A 113 -3.00 -3.91 -7.65
N GLY A 114 -3.83 -3.98 -6.61
CA GLY A 114 -3.73 -4.99 -5.56
C GLY A 114 -4.03 -6.41 -6.04
N LEU A 115 -5.02 -6.59 -6.91
CA LEU A 115 -5.43 -7.91 -7.41
C LEU A 115 -4.58 -8.42 -8.59
N ARG A 116 -3.89 -7.56 -9.32
CA ARG A 116 -3.10 -7.98 -10.50
C ARG A 116 -2.17 -9.16 -10.24
N PRO A 117 -1.37 -9.19 -9.15
CA PRO A 117 -0.47 -10.32 -8.89
C PRO A 117 -1.19 -11.67 -8.79
N TYR A 118 -2.44 -11.67 -8.37
CA TYR A 118 -3.28 -12.86 -8.26
C TYR A 118 -3.94 -13.22 -9.59
N LEU A 119 -4.53 -12.24 -10.27
CA LEU A 119 -5.31 -12.44 -11.48
C LEU A 119 -4.46 -12.78 -12.71
N ASP A 120 -3.26 -12.22 -12.83
CA ASP A 120 -2.41 -12.42 -14.01
C ASP A 120 -1.89 -13.86 -14.18
N ARG A 121 -2.06 -14.69 -13.16
CA ARG A 121 -1.66 -16.11 -13.13
C ARG A 121 -2.81 -17.08 -13.42
N LEU A 122 -4.02 -16.57 -13.55
CA LEU A 122 -5.23 -17.35 -13.77
C LEU A 122 -5.70 -17.23 -15.22
N ASP A 123 -6.26 -18.31 -15.73
CA ASP A 123 -7.03 -18.28 -16.98
C ASP A 123 -8.34 -17.48 -16.83
N PRO A 124 -9.07 -17.19 -17.89
CA PRO A 124 -10.29 -16.39 -17.81
C PRO A 124 -11.36 -16.95 -16.87
N ALA A 125 -11.53 -18.27 -16.82
CA ALA A 125 -12.49 -18.92 -15.92
C ALA A 125 -12.05 -18.83 -14.46
N GLY A 126 -10.77 -19.06 -14.18
CA GLY A 126 -10.15 -18.91 -12.86
C GLY A 126 -10.22 -17.47 -12.36
N ARG A 127 -10.00 -16.47 -13.23
CA ARG A 127 -10.18 -15.05 -12.89
C ARG A 127 -11.61 -14.75 -12.45
N ALA A 128 -12.60 -15.19 -13.22
CA ALA A 128 -14.01 -14.97 -12.88
C ALA A 128 -14.37 -15.62 -11.54
N ALA A 129 -13.92 -16.86 -11.32
CA ALA A 129 -14.13 -17.58 -10.06
C ALA A 129 -13.45 -16.90 -8.87
N TYR A 130 -12.20 -16.44 -9.05
CA TYR A 130 -11.46 -15.72 -8.00
C TYR A 130 -12.16 -14.41 -7.64
N LEU A 131 -12.56 -13.60 -8.63
CA LEU A 131 -13.25 -12.33 -8.41
C LEU A 131 -14.58 -12.53 -7.71
N ALA A 132 -15.36 -13.57 -8.07
CA ALA A 132 -16.62 -13.89 -7.40
C ALA A 132 -16.40 -14.28 -5.93
N ALA A 133 -15.42 -15.15 -5.64
CA ALA A 133 -15.08 -15.54 -4.27
C ALA A 133 -14.57 -14.33 -3.45
N TYR A 134 -13.75 -13.47 -4.06
CA TYR A 134 -13.24 -12.27 -3.40
C TYR A 134 -14.37 -11.26 -3.12
N GLU A 135 -15.28 -11.02 -4.07
CA GLU A 135 -16.43 -10.13 -3.89
C GLU A 135 -17.34 -10.61 -2.76
N GLN A 136 -17.61 -11.91 -2.68
CA GLN A 136 -18.35 -12.48 -1.56
C GLN A 136 -17.68 -12.21 -0.23
N ALA A 137 -16.37 -12.45 -0.13
CA ALA A 137 -15.60 -12.19 1.09
C ALA A 137 -15.58 -10.69 1.46
N ILE A 138 -15.53 -9.79 0.48
CA ILE A 138 -15.65 -8.35 0.67
C ILE A 138 -17.05 -7.99 1.21
N ALA A 139 -18.12 -8.58 0.69
CA ALA A 139 -19.49 -8.33 1.17
C ALA A 139 -19.66 -8.68 2.66
N GLU A 140 -19.01 -9.75 3.11
CA GLU A 140 -19.03 -10.16 4.52
C GLU A 140 -18.21 -9.23 5.42
N ALA A 141 -17.05 -8.73 4.92
CA ALA A 141 -16.13 -7.91 5.70
C ALA A 141 -16.52 -6.42 5.77
N TYR A 142 -17.32 -5.95 4.83
CA TYR A 142 -17.77 -4.57 4.74
C TYR A 142 -19.30 -4.47 4.78
N PRO A 143 -19.91 -4.64 5.96
CA PRO A 143 -21.37 -4.57 6.09
C PRO A 143 -21.89 -3.17 5.76
N PRO A 144 -23.07 -3.07 5.15
CA PRO A 144 -23.66 -1.78 4.82
C PRO A 144 -24.05 -0.99 6.07
N GLN A 145 -23.80 0.30 6.03
CA GLN A 145 -24.26 1.25 7.03
C GLN A 145 -25.79 1.46 6.88
N PRO A 146 -26.48 2.10 7.86
CA PRO A 146 -27.92 2.36 7.78
C PRO A 146 -28.39 3.08 6.49
N ASN A 147 -27.49 3.83 5.84
CA ASN A 147 -27.75 4.51 4.58
C ASN A 147 -27.33 3.71 3.34
N GLY A 148 -27.00 2.40 3.50
CA GLY A 148 -26.59 1.50 2.43
C GLY A 148 -25.14 1.62 1.98
N ALA A 149 -24.37 2.62 2.45
CA ALA A 149 -22.97 2.77 2.04
C ALA A 149 -22.06 1.78 2.77
N LEU A 150 -21.02 1.31 2.09
CA LEU A 150 -19.90 0.57 2.68
C LEU A 150 -18.76 1.53 3.00
N LEU A 151 -18.13 1.39 4.16
CA LEU A 151 -17.00 2.23 4.56
C LEU A 151 -15.69 1.51 4.28
N PHE A 152 -15.02 1.92 3.22
CA PHE A 152 -13.75 1.36 2.78
C PHE A 152 -12.59 2.19 3.32
N ALA A 153 -11.92 1.69 4.37
CA ALA A 153 -10.74 2.32 4.96
C ALA A 153 -9.51 2.10 4.05
N PHE A 154 -8.75 3.17 3.84
CA PHE A 154 -7.55 3.16 3.02
C PHE A 154 -6.43 3.94 3.72
N PRO A 155 -5.70 3.32 4.65
CA PRO A 155 -4.61 3.97 5.35
C PRO A 155 -3.40 4.22 4.45
N ARG A 156 -2.73 5.32 4.70
CA ARG A 156 -1.51 5.76 4.02
C ARG A 156 -0.48 6.25 5.02
N LEU A 157 0.77 5.89 4.79
CA LEU A 157 1.92 6.43 5.49
C LEU A 157 2.50 7.62 4.72
N PHE A 158 2.82 8.67 5.44
CA PHE A 158 3.52 9.85 4.95
C PHE A 158 4.88 9.96 5.65
N VAL A 159 5.88 10.28 4.87
CA VAL A 159 7.27 10.45 5.31
C VAL A 159 7.79 11.74 4.71
N ILE A 160 8.07 12.74 5.53
CA ILE A 160 8.78 13.95 5.14
C ILE A 160 10.10 13.97 5.90
N ALA A 161 11.18 14.21 5.20
CA ALA A 161 12.49 14.38 5.83
C ALA A 161 13.27 15.49 5.12
N SER A 162 13.90 16.38 5.87
CA SER A 162 14.63 17.52 5.32
C SER A 162 16.01 17.69 5.98
N LYS A 163 16.95 18.21 5.18
CA LYS A 163 18.24 18.68 5.67
C LYS A 163 18.15 20.15 6.03
N GLY A 164 18.72 20.52 7.17
CA GLY A 164 18.85 21.91 7.58
C GLY A 164 19.56 22.76 6.53
N ARG A 165 19.26 24.03 6.53
CA ARG A 165 20.05 25.01 5.79
C ARG A 165 21.29 25.29 6.62
N GLY A 166 22.48 24.87 6.14
CA GLY A 166 23.73 25.20 6.74
C GLY A 166 24.03 26.70 6.69
#